data_1cfab3df6ffa761509c7c182431cd409
#
_entry.id   1cfab3df6ffa761509c7c182431cd409
#
_cell.length_a   1.000
_cell.length_b   1.000
_cell.length_c   1.000
_cell.angle_alpha   90.00
_cell.angle_beta   90.00
_cell.angle_gamma   90.00
#
_symmetry.space_group_name_H-M   'P 1'
#
loop_
_entity.id
_entity.type
_entity.pdbx_description
1 polymer ?
#
loop_
_entity_poly.entity_id
_entity_poly.type
_entity_poly.pdbx_seq_one_letter_code
_entity_poly.pdbx_strand_id
1 'polypeptide(L)'
;DSLVDFDIDNPKAKEFAKLWLGKCNAIFGRDHNPSSHYVWKNVLPPQKFELPSDLTKYVEYAAHGNCLCEIRSSQSKYTIVPGSLHSKDHEYVRWEKYEGFNEYVGDLNKVLRKITLATALSLLYAIKGQRDEYCTAIAGVLVKQTDWDDAEINDFIYQIAEISNDDEAENRKLKGTTARKAKRIFGMPKIAQILECEVKTIAHLFSWVGAED
;
A
#
# COMPACT_ATOMS: atom_id res chain seq x y z
N ASP A 1 -20.33 12.65 -13.44
CA ASP A 1 -19.82 11.71 -12.42
C ASP A 1 -18.35 11.42 -12.72
N SER A 2 -17.48 11.64 -11.76
CA SER A 2 -16.05 11.33 -11.89
C SER A 2 -15.78 9.89 -11.51
N LEU A 3 -14.79 9.27 -12.18
CA LEU A 3 -14.31 7.93 -11.84
C LEU A 3 -12.90 8.03 -11.26
N VAL A 4 -12.63 7.17 -10.31
CA VAL A 4 -11.30 6.94 -9.75
C VAL A 4 -10.90 5.53 -10.09
N ASP A 5 -9.77 5.38 -10.79
CA ASP A 5 -9.12 4.10 -11.07
C ASP A 5 -7.89 3.95 -10.16
N PHE A 6 -7.87 2.91 -9.37
CA PHE A 6 -6.71 2.50 -8.60
C PHE A 6 -5.96 1.43 -9.38
N ASP A 7 -4.84 1.84 -9.96
CA ASP A 7 -3.95 1.00 -10.74
C ASP A 7 -2.89 0.37 -9.83
N ILE A 8 -2.83 -0.95 -9.83
CA ILE A 8 -1.96 -1.75 -8.95
C ILE A 8 -0.89 -2.44 -9.79
N ASP A 9 0.31 -1.91 -9.74
CA ASP A 9 1.46 -2.45 -10.45
C ASP A 9 2.21 -3.55 -9.67
N ASN A 10 2.09 -3.55 -8.34
CA ASN A 10 2.85 -4.47 -7.50
C ASN A 10 1.99 -5.67 -7.01
N PRO A 11 2.46 -6.92 -7.13
CA PRO A 11 1.73 -8.11 -6.66
C PRO A 11 1.33 -8.07 -5.18
N LYS A 12 2.20 -7.57 -4.28
CA LYS A 12 1.87 -7.45 -2.85
C LYS A 12 0.73 -6.45 -2.60
N ALA A 13 0.65 -5.38 -3.40
CA ALA A 13 -0.47 -4.45 -3.30
C ALA A 13 -1.81 -5.11 -3.61
N LYS A 14 -1.85 -6.10 -4.53
CA LYS A 14 -3.07 -6.88 -4.80
C LYS A 14 -3.50 -7.74 -3.61
N GLU A 15 -2.54 -8.28 -2.85
CA GLU A 15 -2.85 -9.03 -1.63
C GLU A 15 -3.50 -8.13 -0.58
N PHE A 16 -2.94 -6.95 -0.33
CA PHE A 16 -3.55 -5.96 0.56
C PHE A 16 -4.89 -5.43 0.04
N ALA A 17 -5.01 -5.25 -1.28
CA ALA A 17 -6.26 -4.82 -1.90
C ALA A 17 -7.40 -5.82 -1.64
N LYS A 18 -7.14 -7.12 -1.72
CA LYS A 18 -8.12 -8.18 -1.39
C LYS A 18 -8.59 -8.11 0.06
N LEU A 19 -7.73 -7.67 0.98
CA LEU A 19 -8.05 -7.58 2.40
C LEU A 19 -8.86 -6.32 2.74
N TRP A 20 -8.52 -5.18 2.14
CA TRP A 20 -8.99 -3.88 2.62
C TRP A 20 -9.85 -3.07 1.67
N LEU A 21 -9.84 -3.36 0.34
CA LEU A 21 -10.59 -2.55 -0.61
C LEU A 21 -12.12 -2.67 -0.51
N GLY A 22 -12.63 -3.69 0.16
CA GLY A 22 -14.07 -3.88 0.23
C GLY A 22 -14.72 -4.15 -1.14
N LYS A 23 -16.01 -3.77 -1.30
CA LYS A 23 -16.76 -4.07 -2.51
C LYS A 23 -16.38 -3.12 -3.65
N CYS A 24 -15.89 -3.69 -4.76
CA CYS A 24 -15.73 -3.04 -6.04
C CYS A 24 -16.52 -3.80 -7.11
N ASN A 25 -17.30 -3.09 -7.92
CA ASN A 25 -18.14 -3.66 -8.97
C ASN A 25 -17.52 -3.58 -10.36
N ALA A 26 -16.41 -2.86 -10.51
CA ALA A 26 -15.72 -2.67 -11.76
C ALA A 26 -14.22 -2.96 -11.57
N ILE A 27 -13.83 -4.19 -11.92
CA ILE A 27 -12.45 -4.69 -11.78
C ILE A 27 -12.02 -5.23 -13.14
N PHE A 28 -10.83 -4.87 -13.58
CA PHE A 28 -10.28 -5.35 -14.82
C PHE A 28 -8.75 -5.51 -14.78
N GLY A 29 -8.22 -6.18 -15.78
CA GLY A 29 -6.81 -6.43 -15.91
C GLY A 29 -6.49 -7.12 -17.24
N ARG A 30 -5.37 -7.82 -17.27
CA ARG A 30 -4.86 -8.62 -18.39
C ARG A 30 -4.54 -10.03 -17.90
N ASP A 31 -4.38 -10.99 -18.81
CA ASP A 31 -4.20 -12.40 -18.44
C ASP A 31 -2.96 -12.59 -17.52
N HIS A 32 -1.85 -11.91 -17.78
CA HIS A 32 -0.68 -11.99 -16.89
C HIS A 32 -0.61 -10.90 -15.81
N ASN A 33 -1.53 -9.95 -15.80
CA ASN A 33 -1.69 -8.96 -14.72
C ASN A 33 -3.17 -8.79 -14.34
N PRO A 34 -3.83 -9.85 -13.82
CA PRO A 34 -5.24 -9.80 -13.45
C PRO A 34 -5.47 -8.87 -12.27
N SER A 35 -6.70 -8.34 -12.16
CA SER A 35 -7.16 -7.45 -11.07
C SER A 35 -6.16 -6.31 -10.78
N SER A 36 -5.67 -5.68 -11.85
CA SER A 36 -4.75 -4.55 -11.73
C SER A 36 -5.45 -3.20 -11.60
N HIS A 37 -6.72 -3.13 -11.95
CA HIS A 37 -7.52 -1.90 -11.91
C HIS A 37 -8.83 -2.10 -11.15
N TYR A 38 -9.09 -1.19 -10.22
CA TYR A 38 -10.32 -1.11 -9.43
C TYR A 38 -10.93 0.27 -9.60
N VAL A 39 -12.19 0.34 -10.06
CA VAL A 39 -12.82 1.61 -10.44
C VAL A 39 -14.09 1.88 -9.66
N TRP A 40 -14.17 3.10 -9.09
CA TRP A 40 -15.35 3.60 -8.36
C TRP A 40 -15.80 4.97 -8.87
N LYS A 41 -17.06 5.30 -8.62
CA LYS A 41 -17.53 6.68 -8.64
C LYS A 41 -16.98 7.40 -7.43
N ASN A 42 -16.05 8.32 -7.64
CA ASN A 42 -15.44 9.13 -6.58
C ASN A 42 -14.69 10.33 -7.20
N VAL A 43 -14.25 11.24 -6.33
CA VAL A 43 -13.37 12.35 -6.69
C VAL A 43 -12.17 12.33 -5.76
N LEU A 44 -11.01 11.98 -6.29
CA LEU A 44 -9.74 12.02 -5.57
C LEU A 44 -8.70 12.74 -6.42
N PRO A 45 -7.69 13.39 -5.82
CA PRO A 45 -6.57 13.91 -6.57
C PRO A 45 -5.76 12.75 -7.18
N PRO A 46 -5.29 12.88 -8.44
CA PRO A 46 -4.41 11.88 -9.03
C PRO A 46 -3.08 11.84 -8.27
N GLN A 47 -2.60 10.65 -8.01
CA GLN A 47 -1.34 10.46 -7.28
C GLN A 47 -0.64 9.20 -7.72
N LYS A 48 0.66 9.28 -7.94
CA LYS A 48 1.54 8.14 -8.18
C LYS A 48 2.36 7.88 -6.92
N PHE A 49 2.41 6.62 -6.50
CA PHE A 49 3.17 6.20 -5.33
C PHE A 49 4.36 5.38 -5.78
N GLU A 50 5.54 5.92 -5.57
CA GLU A 50 6.80 5.31 -5.99
C GLU A 50 7.69 5.02 -4.78
N LEU A 51 8.32 3.86 -4.79
CA LEU A 51 9.33 3.56 -3.79
C LEU A 51 10.53 4.49 -4.02
N PRO A 52 11.01 5.22 -3.00
CA PRO A 52 12.19 6.06 -3.10
C PRO A 52 13.41 5.30 -3.64
N SER A 53 14.21 5.97 -4.46
CA SER A 53 15.32 5.34 -5.19
C SER A 53 16.39 4.71 -4.30
N ASP A 54 16.63 5.27 -3.11
CA ASP A 54 17.57 4.73 -2.11
C ASP A 54 17.08 3.45 -1.43
N LEU A 55 15.77 3.15 -1.56
CA LEU A 55 15.16 1.91 -1.05
C LEU A 55 15.00 0.83 -2.12
N THR A 56 15.16 1.14 -3.41
CA THR A 56 14.98 0.16 -4.49
C THR A 56 16.01 -0.97 -4.46
N LYS A 57 17.16 -0.76 -3.82
CA LYS A 57 18.18 -1.80 -3.60
C LYS A 57 17.68 -3.01 -2.80
N TYR A 58 16.59 -2.87 -2.05
CA TYR A 58 15.99 -3.94 -1.25
C TYR A 58 14.90 -4.70 -1.99
N VAL A 59 14.57 -4.30 -3.21
CA VAL A 59 13.46 -4.88 -3.96
C VAL A 59 13.99 -5.52 -5.24
N GLU A 60 14.01 -6.85 -5.28
CA GLU A 60 14.45 -7.61 -6.47
C GLU A 60 13.55 -7.40 -7.70
N TYR A 61 12.42 -6.70 -7.55
CA TYR A 61 11.35 -6.66 -8.54
C TYR A 61 11.21 -5.28 -9.20
N ALA A 62 12.05 -5.04 -10.20
CA ALA A 62 11.98 -3.82 -11.03
C ALA A 62 11.21 -4.01 -12.37
N ALA A 63 10.34 -5.03 -12.48
CA ALA A 63 9.62 -5.28 -13.74
C ALA A 63 8.70 -4.11 -14.16
N HIS A 64 8.22 -3.29 -13.22
CA HIS A 64 7.36 -2.14 -13.45
C HIS A 64 7.98 -0.81 -12.94
N GLY A 65 9.30 -0.76 -12.75
CA GLY A 65 9.97 0.38 -12.14
C GLY A 65 9.67 0.48 -10.64
N ASN A 66 9.76 1.70 -10.09
CA ASN A 66 9.53 1.97 -8.67
C ASN A 66 8.05 2.18 -8.31
N CYS A 67 7.13 2.15 -9.28
CA CYS A 67 5.72 2.38 -9.06
C CYS A 67 5.10 1.20 -8.30
N LEU A 68 4.43 1.51 -7.20
CA LEU A 68 3.68 0.54 -6.40
C LEU A 68 2.21 0.52 -6.79
N CYS A 69 1.61 1.70 -6.80
CA CYS A 69 0.22 1.95 -7.15
C CYS A 69 0.06 3.36 -7.72
N GLU A 70 -1.04 3.57 -8.46
CA GLU A 70 -1.40 4.88 -8.96
C GLU A 70 -2.89 5.15 -8.78
N ILE A 71 -3.26 6.35 -8.31
CA ILE A 71 -4.63 6.87 -8.33
C ILE A 71 -4.78 7.69 -9.61
N ARG A 72 -5.64 7.25 -10.50
CA ARG A 72 -5.97 7.92 -11.76
C ARG A 72 -7.38 8.45 -11.69
N SER A 73 -7.55 9.75 -11.71
CA SER A 73 -8.85 10.37 -11.46
C SER A 73 -9.07 11.70 -12.19
N SER A 74 -8.25 12.03 -13.16
CA SER A 74 -8.36 13.32 -13.84
C SER A 74 -8.10 13.23 -15.33
N GLN A 75 -8.36 14.33 -16.02
CA GLN A 75 -8.12 14.48 -17.45
C GLN A 75 -6.63 14.31 -17.87
N SER A 76 -5.70 14.33 -16.91
CA SER A 76 -4.26 14.19 -17.17
C SER A 76 -3.75 12.75 -17.14
N LYS A 77 -4.60 11.78 -16.79
CA LYS A 77 -4.22 10.38 -16.69
C LYS A 77 -5.15 9.51 -17.53
N TYR A 78 -4.56 8.63 -18.30
CA TYR A 78 -5.28 7.70 -19.16
C TYR A 78 -5.23 6.30 -18.59
N THR A 79 -6.36 5.61 -18.64
CA THR A 79 -6.47 4.18 -18.34
C THR A 79 -6.82 3.44 -19.62
N ILE A 80 -6.10 2.36 -19.91
CA ILE A 80 -6.44 1.47 -21.03
C ILE A 80 -7.62 0.61 -20.56
N VAL A 81 -8.79 0.82 -21.18
CA VAL A 81 -10.04 0.20 -20.74
C VAL A 81 -10.27 -1.17 -21.36
N PRO A 82 -11.13 -2.02 -20.77
CA PRO A 82 -11.52 -3.31 -21.35
C PRO A 82 -12.01 -3.23 -22.79
N GLY A 83 -11.58 -4.20 -23.59
CA GLY A 83 -11.75 -4.22 -25.04
C GLY A 83 -10.57 -3.66 -25.84
N SER A 84 -9.65 -2.95 -25.17
CA SER A 84 -8.43 -2.43 -25.82
C SER A 84 -7.31 -3.46 -25.83
N LEU A 85 -6.46 -3.42 -26.85
CA LEU A 85 -5.22 -4.18 -26.91
C LEU A 85 -4.11 -3.39 -26.21
N HIS A 86 -3.44 -3.99 -25.22
CA HIS A 86 -2.32 -3.37 -24.54
C HIS A 86 -1.08 -3.40 -25.44
N SER A 87 -0.48 -2.23 -25.67
CA SER A 87 0.56 -2.06 -26.70
C SER A 87 1.86 -2.80 -26.42
N LYS A 88 2.21 -3.01 -25.15
CA LYS A 88 3.48 -3.66 -24.78
C LYS A 88 3.40 -5.19 -24.83
N ASP A 89 2.30 -5.75 -24.33
CA ASP A 89 2.19 -7.19 -24.10
C ASP A 89 1.34 -7.88 -25.16
N HIS A 90 0.68 -7.07 -26.04
CA HIS A 90 -0.26 -7.55 -27.05
C HIS A 90 -1.41 -8.40 -26.48
N GLU A 91 -1.83 -8.10 -25.24
CA GLU A 91 -2.96 -8.72 -24.57
C GLU A 91 -4.17 -7.80 -24.55
N TYR A 92 -5.36 -8.39 -24.61
CA TYR A 92 -6.58 -7.63 -24.40
C TYR A 92 -6.80 -7.34 -22.93
N VAL A 93 -7.13 -6.08 -22.62
CA VAL A 93 -7.67 -5.69 -21.32
C VAL A 93 -9.08 -6.21 -21.22
N ARG A 94 -9.44 -6.88 -20.12
CA ARG A 94 -10.73 -7.54 -19.93
C ARG A 94 -11.33 -7.22 -18.58
N TRP A 95 -12.67 -7.14 -18.54
CA TRP A 95 -13.40 -7.13 -17.29
C TRP A 95 -13.26 -8.50 -16.61
N GLU A 96 -12.89 -8.48 -15.34
CA GLU A 96 -12.99 -9.65 -14.46
C GLU A 96 -14.30 -9.57 -13.67
N LYS A 97 -14.73 -8.36 -13.35
CA LYS A 97 -16.03 -8.07 -12.78
C LYS A 97 -16.55 -6.75 -13.31
N TYR A 98 -17.79 -6.73 -13.75
CA TYR A 98 -18.47 -5.51 -14.12
C TYR A 98 -19.98 -5.59 -13.82
N GLU A 99 -20.37 -4.89 -12.75
CA GLU A 99 -21.77 -4.74 -12.33
C GLU A 99 -22.15 -3.24 -12.29
N GLY A 100 -21.51 -2.44 -13.16
CA GLY A 100 -21.57 -0.98 -13.13
C GLY A 100 -20.59 -0.36 -12.13
N PHE A 101 -20.43 0.95 -12.18
CA PHE A 101 -19.56 1.67 -11.22
C PHE A 101 -20.36 1.98 -9.97
N ASN A 102 -19.86 1.55 -8.81
CA ASN A 102 -20.44 1.87 -7.51
C ASN A 102 -19.64 2.99 -6.80
N GLU A 103 -20.27 3.64 -5.83
CA GLU A 103 -19.56 4.49 -4.87
C GLU A 103 -18.84 3.61 -3.84
N TYR A 104 -17.73 4.11 -3.33
CA TYR A 104 -17.04 3.45 -2.22
C TYR A 104 -17.73 3.81 -0.90
N VAL A 105 -17.91 2.81 -0.06
CA VAL A 105 -18.47 3.02 1.30
C VAL A 105 -17.32 3.23 2.27
N GLY A 106 -17.20 4.45 2.78
CA GLY A 106 -16.11 4.86 3.68
C GLY A 106 -15.13 5.82 3.02
N ASP A 107 -13.95 5.95 3.59
CA ASP A 107 -12.88 6.80 3.06
C ASP A 107 -11.99 6.02 2.08
N LEU A 108 -12.29 6.15 0.79
CA LEU A 108 -11.52 5.51 -0.28
C LEU A 108 -10.05 5.98 -0.25
N ASN A 109 -9.81 7.28 -0.07
CA ASN A 109 -8.45 7.82 -0.08
C ASN A 109 -7.58 7.22 1.05
N LYS A 110 -8.14 7.13 2.26
CA LYS A 110 -7.45 6.50 3.41
C LYS A 110 -7.08 5.05 3.10
N VAL A 111 -8.00 4.28 2.53
CA VAL A 111 -7.77 2.85 2.22
C VAL A 111 -6.72 2.67 1.12
N LEU A 112 -6.76 3.45 0.03
CA LEU A 112 -5.78 3.36 -1.05
C LEU A 112 -4.36 3.68 -0.54
N ARG A 113 -4.23 4.70 0.29
CA ARG A 113 -2.95 5.09 0.91
C ARG A 113 -2.46 4.06 1.92
N LYS A 114 -3.35 3.46 2.71
CA LYS A 114 -3.05 2.35 3.62
C LYS A 114 -2.46 1.16 2.85
N ILE A 115 -3.10 0.74 1.76
CA ILE A 115 -2.62 -0.34 0.89
C ILE A 115 -1.22 -0.03 0.34
N THR A 116 -1.03 1.18 -0.14
CA THR A 116 0.24 1.59 -0.74
C THR A 116 1.38 1.61 0.28
N LEU A 117 1.16 2.17 1.48
CA LEU A 117 2.14 2.14 2.56
C LEU A 117 2.46 0.70 3.00
N ALA A 118 1.43 -0.14 3.18
CA ALA A 118 1.63 -1.55 3.52
C ALA A 118 2.46 -2.28 2.47
N THR A 119 2.22 -1.99 1.19
CA THR A 119 3.01 -2.55 0.08
C THR A 119 4.47 -2.15 0.20
N ALA A 120 4.78 -0.86 0.37
CA ALA A 120 6.15 -0.39 0.55
C ALA A 120 6.84 -1.07 1.74
N LEU A 121 6.18 -1.06 2.92
CA LEU A 121 6.75 -1.64 4.14
C LEU A 121 6.92 -3.16 4.07
N SER A 122 6.06 -3.87 3.33
CA SER A 122 6.20 -5.32 3.12
C SER A 122 7.31 -5.68 2.13
N LEU A 123 7.58 -4.83 1.15
CA LEU A 123 8.72 -4.98 0.24
C LEU A 123 10.05 -4.73 0.96
N LEU A 124 10.04 -3.82 1.93
CA LEU A 124 11.18 -3.45 2.76
C LEU A 124 11.26 -4.26 4.06
N TYR A 125 10.51 -5.36 4.17
CA TYR A 125 10.37 -6.09 5.42
C TYR A 125 11.73 -6.57 5.93
N ALA A 126 12.03 -6.24 7.17
CA ALA A 126 13.33 -6.47 7.78
C ALA A 126 13.76 -7.94 7.77
N ILE A 127 15.06 -8.18 7.71
CA ILE A 127 15.65 -9.51 7.82
C ILE A 127 15.36 -10.15 9.18
N LYS A 128 15.40 -11.48 9.24
CA LYS A 128 15.22 -12.24 10.50
C LYS A 128 16.19 -11.73 11.58
N GLY A 129 15.64 -11.51 12.76
CA GLY A 129 16.37 -10.92 13.90
C GLY A 129 16.12 -9.41 14.10
N GLN A 130 15.65 -8.68 13.07
CA GLN A 130 15.30 -7.25 13.19
C GLN A 130 13.78 -6.99 13.02
N ARG A 131 13.00 -8.00 12.65
CA ARG A 131 11.56 -7.89 12.34
C ARG A 131 10.75 -7.33 13.50
N ASP A 132 11.06 -7.73 14.73
CA ASP A 132 10.36 -7.25 15.92
C ASP A 132 10.57 -5.76 16.15
N GLU A 133 11.81 -5.28 16.05
CA GLU A 133 12.13 -3.86 16.16
C GLU A 133 11.53 -3.04 15.03
N TYR A 134 11.54 -3.58 13.81
CA TYR A 134 10.94 -2.96 12.63
C TYR A 134 9.43 -2.75 12.82
N CYS A 135 8.69 -3.80 13.18
CA CYS A 135 7.25 -3.71 13.46
C CYS A 135 6.94 -2.77 14.64
N THR A 136 7.77 -2.81 15.69
CA THR A 136 7.64 -1.92 16.85
C THR A 136 7.87 -0.45 16.46
N ALA A 137 8.82 -0.18 15.57
CA ALA A 137 9.08 1.18 15.10
C ALA A 137 7.96 1.69 14.17
N ILE A 138 7.41 0.85 13.28
CA ILE A 138 6.22 1.18 12.48
C ILE A 138 5.04 1.53 13.39
N ALA A 139 4.75 0.68 14.40
CA ALA A 139 3.70 0.97 15.38
C ALA A 139 3.90 2.31 16.07
N GLY A 140 5.14 2.62 16.43
CA GLY A 140 5.50 3.87 17.09
C GLY A 140 5.24 5.11 16.23
N VAL A 141 5.52 5.05 14.92
CA VAL A 141 5.19 6.14 13.99
C VAL A 141 3.67 6.32 13.90
N LEU A 142 2.94 5.23 13.63
CA LEU A 142 1.49 5.29 13.44
C LEU A 142 0.77 5.80 14.69
N VAL A 143 1.15 5.34 15.88
CA VAL A 143 0.57 5.78 17.15
C VAL A 143 0.79 7.28 17.40
N LYS A 144 1.93 7.83 16.98
CA LYS A 144 2.28 9.23 17.27
C LYS A 144 1.78 10.22 16.22
N GLN A 145 1.71 9.79 14.97
CA GLN A 145 1.60 10.70 13.84
C GLN A 145 0.36 10.46 12.96
N THR A 146 -0.51 9.53 13.37
CA THR A 146 -1.79 9.28 12.68
C THR A 146 -2.95 9.25 13.68
N ASP A 147 -4.17 9.34 13.17
CA ASP A 147 -5.41 9.19 13.92
C ASP A 147 -5.88 7.74 14.04
N TRP A 148 -5.05 6.78 13.60
CA TRP A 148 -5.42 5.36 13.62
C TRP A 148 -5.55 4.82 15.05
N ASP A 149 -6.59 4.05 15.28
CA ASP A 149 -6.77 3.38 16.55
C ASP A 149 -5.89 2.13 16.70
N ASP A 150 -5.90 1.54 17.90
CA ASP A 150 -5.09 0.36 18.19
C ASP A 150 -5.45 -0.84 17.32
N ALA A 151 -6.74 -1.02 17.00
CA ALA A 151 -7.21 -2.15 16.19
C ALA A 151 -6.73 -1.99 14.74
N GLU A 152 -6.80 -0.78 14.20
CA GLU A 152 -6.33 -0.47 12.84
C GLU A 152 -4.81 -0.65 12.71
N ILE A 153 -4.02 -0.18 13.69
CA ILE A 153 -2.56 -0.33 13.72
C ILE A 153 -2.17 -1.80 13.88
N ASN A 154 -2.83 -2.52 14.78
CA ASN A 154 -2.57 -3.93 15.03
C ASN A 154 -2.84 -4.78 13.78
N ASP A 155 -4.00 -4.59 13.12
CA ASP A 155 -4.32 -5.25 11.86
C ASP A 155 -3.29 -4.92 10.77
N PHE A 156 -2.96 -3.64 10.61
CA PHE A 156 -2.00 -3.18 9.61
C PHE A 156 -0.64 -3.88 9.73
N ILE A 157 -0.08 -3.93 10.94
CA ILE A 157 1.22 -4.55 11.19
C ILE A 157 1.16 -6.06 11.03
N TYR A 158 0.08 -6.68 11.52
CA TYR A 158 -0.13 -8.11 11.36
C TYR A 158 -0.19 -8.52 9.89
N GLN A 159 -0.97 -7.82 9.06
CA GLN A 159 -1.10 -8.13 7.65
C GLN A 159 0.23 -7.92 6.88
N ILE A 160 1.01 -6.90 7.24
CA ILE A 160 2.35 -6.71 6.67
C ILE A 160 3.24 -7.92 7.01
N ALA A 161 3.24 -8.39 8.24
CA ALA A 161 4.02 -9.54 8.66
C ALA A 161 3.59 -10.83 7.94
N GLU A 162 2.29 -11.10 7.86
CA GLU A 162 1.71 -12.24 7.15
C GLU A 162 2.11 -12.26 5.66
N ILE A 163 1.86 -11.17 4.94
CA ILE A 163 2.18 -11.05 3.50
C ILE A 163 3.69 -11.05 3.25
N SER A 164 4.49 -10.75 4.27
CA SER A 164 5.96 -10.85 4.21
C SER A 164 6.49 -12.20 4.65
N ASN A 165 5.63 -13.20 4.91
CA ASN A 165 5.99 -14.54 5.39
C ASN A 165 6.86 -14.50 6.65
N ASP A 166 6.48 -13.66 7.64
CA ASP A 166 7.10 -13.67 8.96
C ASP A 166 6.62 -14.90 9.76
N ASP A 167 7.53 -15.79 10.09
CA ASP A 167 7.26 -17.00 10.89
C ASP A 167 6.73 -16.67 12.31
N GLU A 168 6.84 -15.42 12.73
CA GLU A 168 6.34 -14.90 14.01
C GLU A 168 5.23 -13.84 13.85
N ALA A 169 4.49 -13.82 12.73
CA ALA A 169 3.47 -12.81 12.45
C ALA A 169 2.42 -12.68 13.58
N GLU A 170 2.02 -13.81 14.19
CA GLU A 170 1.11 -13.82 15.34
C GLU A 170 1.62 -12.94 16.51
N ASN A 171 2.94 -12.89 16.73
CA ASN A 171 3.53 -12.05 17.79
C ASN A 171 3.46 -10.54 17.45
N ARG A 172 3.09 -10.18 16.21
CA ARG A 172 2.96 -8.79 15.78
C ARG A 172 1.55 -8.21 16.03
N LYS A 173 0.55 -9.02 16.32
CA LYS A 173 -0.87 -8.63 16.46
C LYS A 173 -1.18 -7.53 17.48
N LEU A 174 -0.32 -7.29 18.44
CA LEU A 174 -0.54 -6.31 19.50
C LEU A 174 0.47 -5.16 19.52
N LYS A 175 1.18 -4.95 18.42
CA LYS A 175 2.25 -3.93 18.37
C LYS A 175 1.73 -2.50 18.54
N GLY A 176 0.57 -2.14 17.97
CA GLY A 176 -0.06 -0.84 18.16
C GLY A 176 -0.43 -0.59 19.63
N THR A 177 -1.15 -1.53 20.22
CA THR A 177 -1.53 -1.48 21.64
C THR A 177 -0.31 -1.38 22.58
N THR A 178 0.74 -2.16 22.28
CA THR A 178 1.97 -2.15 23.06
C THR A 178 2.70 -0.81 22.92
N ALA A 179 2.80 -0.28 21.69
CA ALA A 179 3.44 1.00 21.41
C ALA A 179 2.74 2.15 22.15
N ARG A 180 1.37 2.17 22.14
CA ARG A 180 0.60 3.22 22.82
C ARG A 180 0.81 3.25 24.34
N LYS A 181 1.09 2.12 24.96
CA LYS A 181 1.36 2.00 26.41
C LYS A 181 2.83 2.24 26.77
N ALA A 182 3.73 2.25 25.79
CA ALA A 182 5.16 2.34 26.05
C ALA A 182 5.59 3.76 26.46
N LYS A 183 6.46 3.86 27.46
CA LYS A 183 7.07 5.14 27.89
C LYS A 183 8.03 5.72 26.85
N ARG A 184 8.70 4.85 26.10
CA ARG A 184 9.61 5.21 25.00
C ARG A 184 9.18 4.44 23.78
N ILE A 185 9.04 5.12 22.68
CA ILE A 185 8.53 4.57 21.43
C ILE A 185 9.61 4.80 20.36
N PHE A 186 9.99 3.75 19.66
CA PHE A 186 10.75 3.88 18.43
C PHE A 186 9.91 4.61 17.37
N GLY A 187 10.56 5.14 16.35
CA GLY A 187 9.91 5.88 15.29
C GLY A 187 10.74 5.82 14.01
N MET A 188 10.53 6.79 13.11
CA MET A 188 11.20 6.86 11.80
C MET A 188 12.73 6.69 11.86
N PRO A 189 13.47 7.27 12.83
CA PRO A 189 14.92 7.06 12.92
C PRO A 189 15.32 5.60 13.10
N LYS A 190 14.50 4.81 13.82
CA LYS A 190 14.80 3.38 13.99
C LYS A 190 14.54 2.59 12.71
N ILE A 191 13.48 2.92 11.97
CA ILE A 191 13.21 2.30 10.66
C ILE A 191 14.33 2.65 9.68
N ALA A 192 14.74 3.91 9.64
CA ALA A 192 15.82 4.39 8.79
C ALA A 192 17.16 3.70 9.11
N GLN A 193 17.46 3.48 10.41
CA GLN A 193 18.63 2.72 10.85
C GLN A 193 18.57 1.26 10.34
N ILE A 194 17.43 0.59 10.47
CA ILE A 194 17.26 -0.81 10.04
C ILE A 194 17.40 -0.94 8.52
N LEU A 195 16.85 0.02 7.77
CA LEU A 195 16.89 0.04 6.31
C LEU A 195 18.10 0.79 5.73
N GLU A 196 19.05 1.19 6.55
CA GLU A 196 20.26 1.92 6.12
C GLU A 196 19.98 3.05 5.11
N CYS A 197 18.98 3.90 5.44
CA CYS A 197 18.55 5.02 4.62
C CYS A 197 18.40 6.30 5.45
N GLU A 198 18.09 7.41 4.81
CA GLU A 198 17.84 8.66 5.50
C GLU A 198 16.45 8.70 6.15
N VAL A 199 16.33 9.37 7.30
CA VAL A 199 15.04 9.54 8.00
C VAL A 199 13.99 10.21 7.11
N LYS A 200 14.39 11.20 6.29
CA LYS A 200 13.47 11.87 5.34
C LYS A 200 12.85 10.92 4.32
N THR A 201 13.56 9.84 3.95
CA THR A 201 13.03 8.80 3.05
C THR A 201 11.89 8.04 3.72
N ILE A 202 12.03 7.72 5.00
CA ILE A 202 10.97 7.07 5.78
C ILE A 202 9.80 8.04 6.00
N ALA A 203 10.08 9.31 6.34
CA ALA A 203 9.06 10.35 6.48
C ALA A 203 8.23 10.50 5.20
N HIS A 204 8.86 10.46 4.03
CA HIS A 204 8.14 10.48 2.75
C HIS A 204 7.15 9.30 2.62
N LEU A 205 7.54 8.07 2.98
CA LEU A 205 6.60 6.93 2.92
C LEU A 205 5.41 7.13 3.87
N PHE A 206 5.66 7.54 5.10
CA PHE A 206 4.60 7.72 6.10
C PHE A 206 3.72 8.95 5.81
N SER A 207 4.20 9.95 5.07
CA SER A 207 3.38 11.08 4.62
C SER A 207 2.20 10.66 3.75
N TRP A 208 2.27 9.50 3.10
CA TRP A 208 1.15 8.96 2.31
C TRP A 208 -0.10 8.73 3.16
N VAL A 209 0.05 8.39 4.43
CA VAL A 209 -1.07 8.19 5.36
C VAL A 209 -1.30 9.38 6.29
N GLY A 210 -0.72 10.54 5.97
CA GLY A 210 -0.90 11.77 6.74
C GLY A 210 -0.03 11.86 8.00
N ALA A 211 0.98 11.02 8.15
CA ALA A 211 1.96 11.20 9.22
C ALA A 211 2.87 12.39 8.87
N GLU A 212 2.88 13.39 9.72
CA GLU A 212 3.72 14.58 9.61
C GLU A 212 4.93 14.47 10.55
N ASP A 213 6.06 15.13 10.17
CA ASP A 213 7.28 15.19 10.99
C ASP A 213 7.07 15.99 12.29
#